data_cb77add8080f661a7d5a903d24c76c44
#
_entry.id   cb77add8080f661a7d5a903d24c76c44
#
_cell.length_a   1.000
_cell.length_b   1.000
_cell.length_c   1.000
_cell.angle_alpha   90.00
_cell.angle_beta   90.00
_cell.angle_gamma   90.00
#
_symmetry.space_group_name_H-M   'P 1'
#
loop_
_entity.id
_entity.type
_entity.pdbx_description
1 polymer ?
#
loop_
_entity_poly.entity_id
_entity_poly.type
_entity_poly.pdbx_seq_one_letter_code
_entity_poly.pdbx_strand_id
1 'polypeptide(L)'
;MPRSSQSAQLAAAAAAGVGLGIIATLSFQRGARRVDDDEDGEDDHGAARARVWRSIGGAVTAAQLYVGDKLGLYASLKFLCETAYAATPEDLAFHAHIDERWAREWLAQQAAAGFVKLLPGTGDSRLRFRLKRAYADVLADPNHEEYDISLVRMVPALVQRARTALPEAFRSGRGVAYDDEDISRAIDDAHAKHIRLVLLPVVLGKLGSIVGRLERGGAIADLGCGGGNLVIALARRFPLAKVVGFEVSDTALAVARKRLA
;
A
#
# COMPACT_ATOMS: atom_id res chain seq x y z
N MET A 1 -2.21 -12.37 27.89
CA MET A 1 -3.26 -13.31 27.52
C MET A 1 -4.48 -12.61 26.90
N PRO A 2 -4.47 -12.15 25.67
CA PRO A 2 -5.72 -11.95 24.93
C PRO A 2 -5.69 -12.39 23.45
N ARG A 3 -4.61 -13.08 22.99
CA ARG A 3 -4.53 -13.51 21.57
C ARG A 3 -5.42 -14.71 21.24
N SER A 4 -5.78 -15.56 22.21
CA SER A 4 -6.60 -16.75 22.00
C SER A 4 -8.08 -16.44 21.76
N SER A 5 -8.64 -15.37 22.33
CA SER A 5 -10.05 -15.02 22.16
C SER A 5 -10.35 -14.42 20.78
N GLN A 6 -9.46 -13.60 20.25
CA GLN A 6 -9.63 -12.99 18.93
C GLN A 6 -9.52 -14.03 17.81
N SER A 7 -8.60 -14.99 17.94
CA SER A 7 -8.48 -16.10 16.99
C SER A 7 -9.70 -17.02 17.00
N ALA A 8 -10.31 -17.24 18.18
CA ALA A 8 -11.53 -18.04 18.29
C ALA A 8 -12.76 -17.33 17.69
N GLN A 9 -12.87 -16.01 17.87
CA GLN A 9 -13.95 -15.22 17.28
C GLN A 9 -13.83 -15.13 15.73
N LEU A 10 -12.61 -14.97 15.22
CA LEU A 10 -12.36 -15.00 13.78
C LEU A 10 -12.60 -16.40 13.19
N ALA A 11 -12.28 -17.47 13.92
CA ALA A 11 -12.59 -18.84 13.51
C ALA A 11 -14.10 -19.09 13.52
N ALA A 12 -14.86 -18.55 14.47
CA ALA A 12 -16.31 -18.62 14.50
C ALA A 12 -16.95 -17.81 13.35
N ALA A 13 -16.39 -16.63 13.03
CA ALA A 13 -16.81 -15.85 11.85
C ALA A 13 -16.52 -16.60 10.53
N ALA A 14 -15.39 -17.31 10.45
CA ALA A 14 -15.05 -18.17 9.31
C ALA A 14 -16.02 -19.35 9.17
N ALA A 15 -16.42 -19.96 10.28
CA ALA A 15 -17.41 -21.04 10.28
C ALA A 15 -18.84 -20.58 9.86
N ALA A 16 -19.11 -19.28 9.96
CA ALA A 16 -20.38 -18.67 9.55
C ALA A 16 -20.44 -18.31 8.05
N GLY A 17 -19.58 -18.88 7.20
CA GLY A 17 -19.63 -18.71 5.74
C GLY A 17 -18.76 -17.58 5.20
N VAL A 18 -17.76 -17.16 5.95
CA VAL A 18 -16.80 -16.11 5.58
C VAL A 18 -15.66 -16.72 4.75
N GLY A 19 -15.50 -16.25 3.53
CA GLY A 19 -14.81 -16.88 2.42
C GLY A 19 -13.32 -17.20 2.55
N LEU A 20 -12.80 -17.76 1.46
CA LEU A 20 -11.43 -18.27 1.26
C LEU A 20 -10.29 -17.33 1.72
N GLY A 21 -10.49 -16.02 1.69
CA GLY A 21 -9.48 -15.04 2.09
C GLY A 21 -9.15 -15.07 3.59
N ILE A 22 -10.14 -15.29 4.46
CA ILE A 22 -9.93 -15.39 5.91
C ILE A 22 -9.28 -16.72 6.28
N ILE A 23 -9.72 -17.81 5.65
CA ILE A 23 -9.15 -19.14 5.89
C ILE A 23 -7.66 -19.13 5.53
N ALA A 24 -7.29 -18.54 4.38
CA ALA A 24 -5.89 -18.39 3.99
C ALA A 24 -5.10 -17.54 5.00
N THR A 25 -5.65 -16.42 5.45
CA THR A 25 -4.97 -15.50 6.38
C THR A 25 -4.88 -16.07 7.80
N LEU A 26 -5.91 -16.77 8.31
CA LEU A 26 -5.90 -17.40 9.65
C LEU A 26 -4.99 -18.62 9.72
N SER A 27 -4.97 -19.44 8.68
CA SER A 27 -4.02 -20.57 8.58
C SER A 27 -2.58 -20.08 8.57
N PHE A 28 -2.36 -18.91 7.99
CA PHE A 28 -1.10 -18.21 7.94
C PHE A 28 -0.62 -17.70 9.31
N GLN A 29 -1.49 -17.04 10.11
CA GLN A 29 -1.10 -16.52 11.42
C GLN A 29 -0.81 -17.62 12.44
N ARG A 30 -1.45 -18.79 12.34
CA ARG A 30 -1.16 -19.94 13.21
C ARG A 30 0.19 -20.57 12.94
N GLY A 31 0.73 -20.44 11.71
CA GLY A 31 2.06 -20.91 11.32
C GLY A 31 3.20 -19.90 11.59
N ALA A 32 2.86 -18.66 11.95
CA ALA A 32 3.83 -17.60 12.21
C ALA A 32 4.40 -17.64 13.64
N ARG A 33 4.99 -18.77 14.06
CA ARG A 33 6.11 -18.69 15.01
C ARG A 33 7.25 -18.03 14.26
N ARG A 34 7.94 -17.06 14.90
CA ARG A 34 9.24 -16.59 14.42
C ARG A 34 10.08 -17.83 14.08
N VAL A 35 10.33 -18.03 12.82
CA VAL A 35 11.45 -18.83 12.40
C VAL A 35 12.61 -17.88 12.62
N ASP A 36 13.31 -18.03 13.73
CA ASP A 36 14.64 -17.44 13.89
C ASP A 36 15.44 -18.01 12.74
N ASP A 37 16.13 -17.15 12.00
CA ASP A 37 16.91 -17.50 10.79
C ASP A 37 18.20 -18.25 11.15
N ASP A 38 18.21 -18.97 12.27
CA ASP A 38 19.38 -19.66 12.79
C ASP A 38 19.30 -21.16 12.51
N GLU A 39 20.23 -21.57 11.67
CA GLU A 39 20.90 -22.86 11.55
C GLU A 39 20.09 -24.10 11.13
N ASP A 40 20.49 -24.69 9.99
CA ASP A 40 20.48 -26.11 9.65
C ASP A 40 19.14 -26.85 9.42
N GLY A 41 18.10 -26.12 9.01
CA GLY A 41 16.85 -26.74 8.56
C GLY A 41 16.73 -26.88 7.04
N GLU A 42 17.84 -27.19 6.33
CA GLU A 42 17.83 -27.28 4.85
C GLU A 42 16.79 -28.32 4.36
N ASP A 43 16.43 -29.28 5.20
CA ASP A 43 15.45 -30.34 4.93
C ASP A 43 14.10 -30.19 5.71
N ASP A 44 13.81 -29.06 6.39
CA ASP A 44 12.52 -28.89 7.08
C ASP A 44 11.41 -28.47 6.08
N HIS A 45 10.74 -29.47 5.54
CA HIS A 45 9.56 -29.30 4.69
C HIS A 45 8.43 -28.48 5.36
N GLY A 46 8.35 -28.50 6.70
CA GLY A 46 7.37 -27.71 7.45
C GLY A 46 7.66 -26.22 7.38
N ALA A 47 8.92 -25.84 7.63
CA ALA A 47 9.39 -24.47 7.53
C ALA A 47 9.30 -23.94 6.08
N ALA A 48 9.74 -24.73 5.11
CA ALA A 48 9.66 -24.40 3.70
C ALA A 48 8.21 -24.14 3.26
N ARG A 49 7.28 -25.04 3.62
CA ARG A 49 5.86 -24.89 3.35
C ARG A 49 5.28 -23.64 4.01
N ALA A 50 5.62 -23.39 5.27
CA ALA A 50 5.16 -22.21 6.00
C ALA A 50 5.65 -20.91 5.33
N ARG A 51 6.88 -20.87 4.80
CA ARG A 51 7.42 -19.73 4.05
C ARG A 51 6.64 -19.48 2.75
N VAL A 52 6.34 -20.53 1.98
CA VAL A 52 5.51 -20.44 0.77
C VAL A 52 4.12 -19.90 1.09
N TRP A 53 3.46 -20.47 2.11
CA TRP A 53 2.13 -19.99 2.52
C TRP A 53 2.14 -18.56 3.02
N ARG A 54 3.19 -18.11 3.70
CA ARG A 54 3.36 -16.69 4.07
C ARG A 54 3.40 -15.79 2.84
N SER A 55 4.15 -16.17 1.82
CA SER A 55 4.24 -15.39 0.59
C SER A 55 2.89 -15.29 -0.14
N ILE A 56 2.15 -16.40 -0.21
CA ILE A 56 0.79 -16.42 -0.78
C ILE A 56 -0.17 -15.54 0.04
N GLY A 57 -0.14 -15.67 1.38
CA GLY A 57 -0.94 -14.83 2.28
C GLY A 57 -0.61 -13.34 2.16
N GLY A 58 0.67 -13.00 1.99
CA GLY A 58 1.11 -11.64 1.70
C GLY A 58 0.53 -11.09 0.39
N ALA A 59 0.53 -11.89 -0.67
CA ALA A 59 -0.06 -11.50 -1.97
C ALA A 59 -1.58 -11.26 -1.87
N VAL A 60 -2.31 -12.14 -1.18
CA VAL A 60 -3.75 -11.95 -0.91
C VAL A 60 -3.99 -10.68 -0.10
N THR A 61 -3.18 -10.44 0.93
CA THR A 61 -3.28 -9.23 1.76
C THR A 61 -3.01 -7.97 0.94
N ALA A 62 -1.98 -7.95 0.09
CA ALA A 62 -1.69 -6.84 -0.78
C ALA A 62 -2.84 -6.54 -1.76
N ALA A 63 -3.48 -7.58 -2.31
CA ALA A 63 -4.67 -7.41 -3.14
C ALA A 63 -5.85 -6.78 -2.37
N GLN A 64 -6.05 -7.16 -1.10
CA GLN A 64 -7.11 -6.58 -0.26
C GLN A 64 -6.78 -5.15 0.21
N LEU A 65 -5.50 -4.81 0.41
CA LEU A 65 -5.06 -3.43 0.60
C LEU A 65 -5.39 -2.57 -0.62
N TYR A 66 -5.11 -3.08 -1.83
CA TYR A 66 -5.47 -2.40 -3.08
C TYR A 66 -6.99 -2.17 -3.20
N VAL A 67 -7.81 -3.17 -2.90
CA VAL A 67 -9.28 -3.02 -2.91
C VAL A 67 -9.71 -1.95 -1.91
N GLY A 68 -9.13 -1.96 -0.70
CA GLY A 68 -9.42 -0.97 0.32
C GLY A 68 -9.06 0.46 -0.09
N ASP A 69 -7.89 0.65 -0.72
CA ASP A 69 -7.47 1.95 -1.27
C ASP A 69 -8.36 2.37 -2.45
N LYS A 70 -8.59 1.48 -3.40
CA LYS A 70 -9.38 1.74 -4.62
C LYS A 70 -10.82 2.18 -4.32
N LEU A 71 -11.44 1.60 -3.30
CA LEU A 71 -12.81 1.88 -2.88
C LEU A 71 -12.91 2.90 -1.73
N GLY A 72 -11.80 3.45 -1.25
CA GLY A 72 -11.79 4.41 -0.15
C GLY A 72 -12.24 3.84 1.20
N LEU A 73 -12.10 2.49 1.38
CA LEU A 73 -12.63 1.82 2.58
C LEU A 73 -11.88 2.23 3.86
N TYR A 74 -10.59 2.53 3.77
CA TYR A 74 -9.81 3.00 4.93
C TYR A 74 -10.22 4.39 5.36
N ALA A 75 -10.49 5.31 4.42
CA ALA A 75 -10.98 6.64 4.73
C ALA A 75 -12.38 6.59 5.35
N SER A 76 -13.27 5.76 4.79
CA SER A 76 -14.61 5.51 5.33
C SER A 76 -14.54 4.91 6.75
N LEU A 77 -13.68 3.92 6.96
CA LEU A 77 -13.53 3.29 8.26
C LEU A 77 -12.88 4.23 9.30
N LYS A 78 -11.92 5.08 8.88
CA LYS A 78 -11.36 6.15 9.73
C LYS A 78 -12.45 7.06 10.21
N PHE A 79 -13.27 7.61 9.31
CA PHE A 79 -14.40 8.50 9.64
C PHE A 79 -15.37 7.85 10.63
N LEU A 80 -15.81 6.62 10.36
CA LEU A 80 -16.73 5.88 11.23
C LEU A 80 -16.12 5.61 12.62
N CYS A 81 -14.83 5.31 12.69
CA CYS A 81 -14.15 5.08 13.96
C CYS A 81 -13.93 6.37 14.78
N GLU A 82 -13.76 7.51 14.12
CA GLU A 82 -13.68 8.82 14.76
C GLU A 82 -15.03 9.28 15.32
N THR A 83 -16.14 8.98 14.64
CA THR A 83 -17.49 9.38 15.03
C THR A 83 -18.16 8.42 16.03
N ALA A 84 -17.96 7.10 15.85
CA ALA A 84 -18.68 6.06 16.61
C ALA A 84 -17.75 5.02 17.28
N TYR A 85 -16.42 5.31 17.33
CA TYR A 85 -15.40 4.43 17.93
C TYR A 85 -15.12 3.15 17.15
N ALA A 86 -16.12 2.52 16.54
CA ALA A 86 -16.02 1.30 15.76
C ALA A 86 -17.19 1.20 14.78
N ALA A 87 -17.02 0.49 13.69
CA ALA A 87 -18.01 0.29 12.66
C ALA A 87 -18.43 -1.18 12.54
N THR A 88 -19.69 -1.41 12.18
CA THR A 88 -20.17 -2.71 11.69
C THR A 88 -19.92 -2.85 10.19
N PRO A 89 -20.04 -4.06 9.60
CA PRO A 89 -20.04 -4.23 8.15
C PRO A 89 -21.12 -3.41 7.45
N GLU A 90 -22.30 -3.29 8.06
CA GLU A 90 -23.44 -2.50 7.57
C GLU A 90 -23.09 -1.00 7.53
N ASP A 91 -22.48 -0.46 8.59
CA ASP A 91 -22.03 0.93 8.63
C ASP A 91 -21.02 1.25 7.51
N LEU A 92 -20.03 0.36 7.34
CA LEU A 92 -19.03 0.53 6.28
C LEU A 92 -19.65 0.42 4.89
N ALA A 93 -20.54 -0.56 4.69
CA ALA A 93 -21.24 -0.75 3.42
C ALA A 93 -22.06 0.48 3.03
N PHE A 94 -22.81 1.01 3.97
CA PHE A 94 -23.60 2.24 3.78
C PHE A 94 -22.72 3.45 3.44
N HIS A 95 -21.66 3.67 4.23
CA HIS A 95 -20.79 4.85 4.06
C HIS A 95 -19.94 4.79 2.78
N ALA A 96 -19.47 3.60 2.42
CA ALA A 96 -18.61 3.40 1.23
C ALA A 96 -19.40 3.02 -0.04
N HIS A 97 -20.73 2.95 0.03
CA HIS A 97 -21.62 2.56 -1.07
C HIS A 97 -21.26 1.20 -1.70
N ILE A 98 -21.00 0.20 -0.84
CA ILE A 98 -20.68 -1.17 -1.26
C ILE A 98 -21.68 -2.16 -0.66
N ASP A 99 -21.67 -3.38 -1.15
CA ASP A 99 -22.47 -4.48 -0.61
C ASP A 99 -21.98 -4.90 0.79
N GLU A 100 -22.91 -5.13 1.74
CA GLU A 100 -22.62 -5.49 3.13
C GLU A 100 -21.83 -6.79 3.26
N ARG A 101 -22.14 -7.80 2.45
CA ARG A 101 -21.40 -9.07 2.46
C ARG A 101 -19.94 -8.84 2.15
N TRP A 102 -19.61 -8.04 1.13
CA TRP A 102 -18.24 -7.72 0.76
C TRP A 102 -17.53 -6.85 1.81
N ALA A 103 -18.25 -5.91 2.43
CA ALA A 103 -17.72 -5.15 3.57
C ALA A 103 -17.34 -6.08 4.73
N ARG A 104 -18.17 -7.07 5.04
CA ARG A 104 -17.91 -8.07 6.09
C ARG A 104 -16.69 -8.92 5.78
N GLU A 105 -16.58 -9.46 4.55
CA GLU A 105 -15.45 -10.27 4.12
C GLU A 105 -14.13 -9.47 4.17
N TRP A 106 -14.15 -8.24 3.70
CA TRP A 106 -12.98 -7.36 3.71
C TRP A 106 -12.56 -7.03 5.14
N LEU A 107 -13.47 -6.58 6.00
CA LEU A 107 -13.18 -6.26 7.41
C LEU A 107 -12.62 -7.48 8.16
N ALA A 108 -13.17 -8.65 7.92
CA ALA A 108 -12.72 -9.87 8.57
C ALA A 108 -11.30 -10.25 8.09
N GLN A 109 -11.00 -10.12 6.80
CA GLN A 109 -9.66 -10.35 6.26
C GLN A 109 -8.67 -9.29 6.82
N GLN A 110 -9.04 -8.01 6.86
CA GLN A 110 -8.20 -6.95 7.44
C GLN A 110 -7.94 -7.16 8.94
N ALA A 111 -8.92 -7.69 9.68
CA ALA A 111 -8.74 -8.05 11.07
C ALA A 111 -7.81 -9.26 11.24
N ALA A 112 -7.92 -10.25 10.37
CA ALA A 112 -7.01 -11.39 10.33
C ALA A 112 -5.57 -10.98 9.98
N ALA A 113 -5.40 -10.02 9.07
CA ALA A 113 -4.11 -9.44 8.70
C ALA A 113 -3.54 -8.48 9.78
N GLY A 114 -4.36 -8.06 10.76
CA GLY A 114 -3.92 -7.24 11.90
C GLY A 114 -4.03 -5.73 11.68
N PHE A 115 -4.51 -5.25 10.54
CA PHE A 115 -4.72 -3.81 10.26
C PHE A 115 -5.91 -3.25 11.02
N VAL A 116 -6.98 -4.04 11.14
CA VAL A 116 -8.20 -3.69 11.83
C VAL A 116 -8.37 -4.56 13.08
N LYS A 117 -8.93 -4.01 14.13
CA LYS A 117 -9.22 -4.75 15.36
C LYS A 117 -10.68 -5.19 15.35
N LEU A 118 -10.93 -6.50 15.45
CA LEU A 118 -12.23 -7.03 15.79
C LEU A 118 -12.47 -6.82 17.29
N LEU A 119 -13.57 -6.19 17.66
CA LEU A 119 -13.96 -5.96 19.03
C LEU A 119 -14.86 -7.11 19.55
N PRO A 120 -14.81 -7.41 20.85
CA PRO A 120 -15.75 -8.34 21.45
C PRO A 120 -17.20 -7.88 21.23
N GLY A 121 -18.08 -8.81 20.92
CA GLY A 121 -19.51 -8.53 20.81
C GLY A 121 -20.07 -8.05 22.15
N THR A 122 -20.87 -7.00 22.11
CA THR A 122 -21.69 -6.55 23.25
C THR A 122 -23.12 -6.92 22.91
N GLY A 123 -23.80 -7.72 23.69
CA GLY A 123 -25.23 -8.03 23.74
C GLY A 123 -26.05 -8.21 22.46
N ASP A 124 -25.76 -7.49 21.39
CA ASP A 124 -26.47 -7.53 20.09
C ASP A 124 -25.83 -8.43 19.02
N SER A 125 -24.82 -9.21 19.40
CA SER A 125 -24.09 -10.18 18.55
C SER A 125 -23.50 -9.64 17.23
N ARG A 126 -23.54 -8.32 16.92
CA ARG A 126 -22.98 -7.75 15.72
C ARG A 126 -21.47 -7.63 15.81
N LEU A 127 -20.79 -8.02 14.73
CA LEU A 127 -19.34 -7.85 14.61
C LEU A 127 -19.02 -6.36 14.49
N ARG A 128 -18.12 -5.86 15.34
CA ARG A 128 -17.65 -4.47 15.30
C ARG A 128 -16.14 -4.42 15.06
N PHE A 129 -15.75 -3.51 14.20
CA PHE A 129 -14.37 -3.38 13.76
C PHE A 129 -13.86 -1.97 14.02
N ARG A 130 -12.60 -1.87 14.41
CA ARG A 130 -11.95 -0.59 14.67
C ARG A 130 -10.63 -0.50 13.91
N LEU A 131 -10.48 0.53 13.09
CA LEU A 131 -9.21 0.91 12.52
C LEU A 131 -8.32 1.53 13.62
N LYS A 132 -7.15 0.99 13.83
CA LYS A 132 -6.19 1.55 14.80
C LYS A 132 -5.63 2.85 14.23
N ARG A 133 -5.38 3.85 15.10
CA ARG A 133 -4.90 5.17 14.69
C ARG A 133 -3.67 5.11 13.79
N ALA A 134 -2.64 4.38 14.17
CA ALA A 134 -1.43 4.25 13.34
C ALA A 134 -1.71 3.70 11.93
N TYR A 135 -2.66 2.78 11.79
CA TYR A 135 -3.07 2.30 10.46
C TYR A 135 -3.96 3.31 9.71
N ALA A 136 -4.76 4.11 10.42
CA ALA A 136 -5.50 5.20 9.80
C ALA A 136 -4.55 6.26 9.21
N ASP A 137 -3.50 6.60 9.95
CA ASP A 137 -2.46 7.55 9.52
C ASP A 137 -1.72 7.05 8.27
N VAL A 138 -1.40 5.74 8.22
CA VAL A 138 -0.66 5.13 7.09
C VAL A 138 -1.54 4.85 5.88
N LEU A 139 -2.82 4.47 6.07
CA LEU A 139 -3.66 3.92 5.01
C LEU A 139 -4.81 4.82 4.55
N ALA A 140 -5.23 5.80 5.36
CA ALA A 140 -6.48 6.50 5.14
C ALA A 140 -6.35 8.00 4.84
N ASP A 141 -5.22 8.63 5.16
CA ASP A 141 -5.07 10.08 5.04
C ASP A 141 -3.90 10.46 4.13
N PRO A 142 -4.17 10.80 2.85
CA PRO A 142 -3.12 11.18 1.91
C PRO A 142 -2.30 12.39 2.32
N ASN A 143 -2.80 13.23 3.23
CA ASN A 143 -2.10 14.40 3.71
C ASN A 143 -1.22 14.13 4.95
N HIS A 144 -1.39 12.98 5.59
CA HIS A 144 -0.60 12.60 6.75
C HIS A 144 0.84 12.25 6.34
N GLU A 145 1.83 12.65 7.14
CA GLU A 145 3.24 12.39 6.86
C GLU A 145 3.59 10.89 6.80
N GLU A 146 2.85 10.06 7.54
CA GLU A 146 3.04 8.60 7.56
C GLU A 146 2.26 7.87 6.46
N TYR A 147 1.45 8.55 5.64
CA TYR A 147 0.67 7.90 4.58
C TYR A 147 1.58 7.16 3.59
N ASP A 148 1.34 5.85 3.40
CA ASP A 148 2.25 4.99 2.60
C ASP A 148 1.55 3.78 1.96
N ILE A 149 0.34 3.98 1.42
CA ILE A 149 -0.38 2.91 0.70
C ILE A 149 -0.13 2.94 -0.82
N SER A 150 0.49 3.99 -1.33
CA SER A 150 0.60 4.24 -2.77
C SER A 150 1.24 3.08 -3.55
N LEU A 151 2.25 2.41 -3.01
CA LEU A 151 2.90 1.28 -3.68
C LEU A 151 1.98 0.06 -3.89
N VAL A 152 0.91 -0.05 -3.11
CA VAL A 152 -0.09 -1.11 -3.30
C VAL A 152 -0.79 -1.00 -4.65
N ARG A 153 -0.88 0.21 -5.20
CA ARG A 153 -1.52 0.48 -6.51
C ARG A 153 -0.81 -0.18 -7.69
N MET A 154 0.48 -0.52 -7.54
CA MET A 154 1.22 -1.24 -8.58
C MET A 154 1.00 -2.76 -8.56
N VAL A 155 0.42 -3.32 -7.50
CA VAL A 155 0.25 -4.78 -7.34
C VAL A 155 -0.48 -5.44 -8.52
N PRO A 156 -1.63 -4.93 -9.01
CA PRO A 156 -2.30 -5.53 -10.16
C PRO A 156 -1.44 -5.59 -11.41
N ALA A 157 -0.71 -4.51 -11.72
CA ALA A 157 0.18 -4.44 -12.87
C ALA A 157 1.39 -5.38 -12.73
N LEU A 158 1.96 -5.52 -11.54
CA LEU A 158 3.02 -6.50 -11.27
C LEU A 158 2.55 -7.94 -11.49
N VAL A 159 1.35 -8.30 -10.99
CA VAL A 159 0.76 -9.62 -11.19
C VAL A 159 0.47 -9.86 -12.68
N GLN A 160 -0.04 -8.87 -13.39
CA GLN A 160 -0.28 -8.97 -14.83
C GLN A 160 1.02 -9.22 -15.60
N ARG A 161 2.08 -8.48 -15.29
CA ARG A 161 3.42 -8.69 -15.90
C ARG A 161 3.99 -10.07 -15.59
N ALA A 162 3.82 -10.56 -14.35
CA ALA A 162 4.25 -11.90 -13.96
C ALA A 162 3.55 -13.00 -14.78
N ARG A 163 2.30 -12.77 -15.20
CA ARG A 163 1.53 -13.70 -16.04
C ARG A 163 1.89 -13.63 -17.52
N THR A 164 2.36 -12.50 -18.02
CA THR A 164 2.52 -12.22 -19.45
C THR A 164 3.97 -12.02 -19.86
N ALA A 165 4.52 -10.85 -19.63
CA ALA A 165 5.80 -10.42 -20.18
C ALA A 165 7.03 -11.00 -19.46
N LEU A 166 6.96 -11.17 -18.13
CA LEU A 166 8.13 -11.62 -17.36
C LEU A 166 8.60 -13.02 -17.74
N PRO A 167 7.75 -14.06 -17.91
CA PRO A 167 8.24 -15.40 -18.28
C PRO A 167 9.03 -15.39 -19.58
N GLU A 168 8.63 -14.58 -20.56
CA GLU A 168 9.37 -14.45 -21.81
C GLU A 168 10.67 -13.64 -21.66
N ALA A 169 10.64 -12.57 -20.87
CA ALA A 169 11.85 -11.81 -20.55
C ALA A 169 12.92 -12.70 -19.88
N PHE A 170 12.52 -13.57 -18.95
CA PHE A 170 13.43 -14.54 -18.31
C PHE A 170 14.04 -15.53 -19.30
N ARG A 171 13.30 -15.95 -20.35
CA ARG A 171 13.82 -16.87 -21.37
C ARG A 171 14.72 -16.18 -22.38
N SER A 172 14.36 -15.00 -22.83
CA SER A 172 14.99 -14.30 -23.94
C SER A 172 16.11 -13.35 -23.52
N GLY A 173 16.20 -13.00 -22.24
CA GLY A 173 17.11 -11.96 -21.75
C GLY A 173 16.72 -10.55 -22.18
N ARG A 174 15.57 -10.35 -22.83
CA ARG A 174 15.06 -9.03 -23.21
C ARG A 174 14.42 -8.34 -22.01
N GLY A 175 14.54 -7.02 -21.93
CA GLY A 175 13.82 -6.22 -20.94
C GLY A 175 12.31 -6.20 -21.17
N VAL A 176 11.56 -5.83 -20.14
CA VAL A 176 10.12 -5.55 -20.23
C VAL A 176 9.94 -4.04 -20.38
N ALA A 177 9.05 -3.61 -21.26
CA ALA A 177 8.77 -2.18 -21.50
C ALA A 177 8.32 -1.48 -20.20
N TYR A 178 8.75 -0.24 -20.01
CA TYR A 178 8.51 0.58 -18.81
C TYR A 178 7.39 1.61 -19.06
N ASP A 179 6.26 1.13 -19.59
CA ASP A 179 5.17 1.97 -20.12
C ASP A 179 3.80 1.71 -19.43
N ASP A 180 3.84 1.20 -18.20
CA ASP A 180 2.63 0.93 -17.41
C ASP A 180 2.26 2.15 -16.56
N GLU A 181 1.08 2.71 -16.78
CA GLU A 181 0.61 3.93 -16.12
C GLU A 181 0.37 3.72 -14.62
N ASP A 182 -0.17 2.56 -14.21
CA ASP A 182 -0.47 2.27 -12.80
C ASP A 182 0.82 2.11 -11.99
N ILE A 183 1.84 1.45 -12.57
CA ILE A 183 3.16 1.34 -11.93
C ILE A 183 3.81 2.72 -11.84
N SER A 184 3.82 3.48 -12.93
CA SER A 184 4.43 4.82 -12.96
C SER A 184 3.78 5.74 -11.94
N ARG A 185 2.46 5.75 -11.85
CA ARG A 185 1.72 6.56 -10.86
C ARG A 185 2.00 6.13 -9.43
N ALA A 186 2.01 4.83 -9.15
CA ALA A 186 2.25 4.32 -7.79
C ALA A 186 3.67 4.68 -7.30
N ILE A 187 4.67 4.55 -8.16
CA ILE A 187 6.06 4.96 -7.88
C ILE A 187 6.13 6.46 -7.65
N ASP A 188 5.51 7.25 -8.51
CA ASP A 188 5.47 8.71 -8.40
C ASP A 188 4.84 9.18 -7.09
N ASP A 189 3.69 8.60 -6.70
CA ASP A 189 3.00 8.94 -5.46
C ASP A 189 3.86 8.61 -4.23
N ALA A 190 4.55 7.46 -4.25
CA ALA A 190 5.50 7.09 -3.19
C ALA A 190 6.70 8.06 -3.14
N HIS A 191 7.25 8.46 -4.30
CA HIS A 191 8.35 9.41 -4.38
C HIS A 191 7.93 10.82 -3.97
N ALA A 192 6.70 11.25 -4.21
CA ALA A 192 6.22 12.58 -3.83
C ALA A 192 6.42 12.86 -2.33
N LYS A 193 6.15 11.85 -1.49
CA LYS A 193 6.40 11.92 -0.05
C LYS A 193 7.90 12.09 0.25
N HIS A 194 8.74 11.25 -0.35
CA HIS A 194 10.20 11.31 -0.17
C HIS A 194 10.79 12.66 -0.62
N ILE A 195 10.33 13.19 -1.74
CA ILE A 195 10.72 14.51 -2.25
C ILE A 195 10.39 15.59 -1.22
N ARG A 196 9.16 15.59 -0.69
CA ARG A 196 8.67 16.61 0.25
C ARG A 196 9.36 16.53 1.60
N LEU A 197 9.52 15.35 2.17
CA LEU A 197 9.99 15.17 3.55
C LEU A 197 11.50 15.02 3.67
N VAL A 198 12.19 14.57 2.64
CA VAL A 198 13.62 14.26 2.70
C VAL A 198 14.42 15.08 1.70
N LEU A 199 14.10 14.99 0.40
CA LEU A 199 14.96 15.53 -0.63
C LEU A 199 15.01 17.06 -0.56
N LEU A 200 13.87 17.74 -0.51
CA LEU A 200 13.85 19.20 -0.45
C LEU A 200 14.41 19.75 0.86
N PRO A 201 13.99 19.33 2.07
CA PRO A 201 14.48 19.92 3.30
C PRO A 201 15.87 19.42 3.71
N VAL A 202 16.17 18.14 3.54
CA VAL A 202 17.40 17.53 4.07
C VAL A 202 18.53 17.53 3.04
N VAL A 203 18.27 17.02 1.83
CA VAL A 203 19.31 16.87 0.81
C VAL A 203 19.71 18.24 0.26
N LEU A 204 18.75 19.07 -0.16
CA LEU A 204 19.07 20.42 -0.64
C LEU A 204 19.71 21.28 0.43
N GLY A 205 19.31 21.13 1.70
CA GLY A 205 19.95 21.85 2.82
C GLY A 205 21.45 21.59 2.95
N LYS A 206 21.93 20.42 2.50
CA LYS A 206 23.36 20.07 2.48
C LYS A 206 24.11 20.56 1.24
N LEU A 207 23.42 21.07 0.23
CA LEU A 207 23.96 21.49 -1.07
C LEU A 207 24.00 23.02 -1.22
N GLY A 208 24.39 23.73 -0.17
CA GLY A 208 24.29 25.21 -0.06
C GLY A 208 24.81 26.01 -1.26
N SER A 209 25.98 25.64 -1.84
CA SER A 209 26.53 26.32 -3.02
C SER A 209 25.67 26.09 -4.29
N ILE A 210 25.08 24.91 -4.43
CA ILE A 210 24.17 24.56 -5.55
C ILE A 210 22.85 25.31 -5.36
N VAL A 211 22.29 25.30 -4.16
CA VAL A 211 21.06 26.02 -3.82
C VAL A 211 21.21 27.51 -4.17
N GLY A 212 22.29 28.16 -3.74
CA GLY A 212 22.53 29.55 -4.07
C GLY A 212 22.66 29.83 -5.57
N ARG A 213 23.15 28.87 -6.37
CA ARG A 213 23.17 29.01 -7.83
C ARG A 213 21.76 28.90 -8.43
N LEU A 214 20.95 27.98 -7.96
CA LEU A 214 19.57 27.80 -8.41
C LEU A 214 18.70 29.01 -8.06
N GLU A 215 18.88 29.59 -6.90
CA GLU A 215 18.18 30.82 -6.45
C GLU A 215 18.49 32.03 -7.36
N ARG A 216 19.66 32.05 -8.00
CA ARG A 216 20.09 33.11 -8.95
C ARG A 216 19.82 32.77 -10.42
N GLY A 217 19.02 31.77 -10.73
CA GLY A 217 18.66 31.45 -12.11
C GLY A 217 19.52 30.37 -12.77
N GLY A 218 20.14 29.50 -11.97
CA GLY A 218 20.88 28.34 -12.48
C GLY A 218 20.01 27.32 -13.20
N ALA A 219 20.61 26.25 -13.70
CA ALA A 219 19.90 25.17 -14.35
C ALA A 219 20.10 23.84 -13.62
N ILE A 220 19.07 22.99 -13.63
CA ILE A 220 19.09 21.63 -13.09
C ILE A 220 18.36 20.69 -14.04
N ALA A 221 18.86 19.47 -14.19
CA ALA A 221 18.24 18.40 -14.95
C ALA A 221 17.92 17.22 -14.04
N ASP A 222 16.73 16.64 -14.23
CA ASP A 222 16.28 15.41 -13.61
C ASP A 222 16.25 14.32 -14.68
N LEU A 223 17.12 13.32 -14.55
CA LEU A 223 17.24 12.23 -15.51
C LEU A 223 16.41 11.03 -15.00
N GLY A 224 15.41 10.62 -15.79
CA GLY A 224 14.41 9.65 -15.39
C GLY A 224 13.33 10.30 -14.51
N CYS A 225 12.81 11.45 -14.93
CA CYS A 225 11.92 12.28 -14.12
C CYS A 225 10.53 11.68 -13.87
N GLY A 226 10.19 10.57 -14.51
CA GLY A 226 8.89 9.90 -14.36
C GLY A 226 7.71 10.85 -14.61
N GLY A 227 6.73 10.85 -13.73
CA GLY A 227 5.59 11.77 -13.77
C GLY A 227 5.88 13.20 -13.28
N GLY A 228 7.16 13.58 -13.14
CA GLY A 228 7.59 14.96 -12.97
C GLY A 228 7.49 15.54 -11.56
N ASN A 229 7.23 14.73 -10.53
CA ASN A 229 7.06 15.22 -9.16
C ASN A 229 8.27 16.05 -8.68
N LEU A 230 9.50 15.56 -8.90
CA LEU A 230 10.71 16.28 -8.51
C LEU A 230 10.92 17.55 -9.33
N VAL A 231 10.74 17.48 -10.65
CA VAL A 231 10.85 18.62 -11.57
C VAL A 231 9.92 19.75 -11.12
N ILE A 232 8.64 19.42 -10.85
CA ILE A 232 7.64 20.40 -10.41
C ILE A 232 7.99 20.97 -9.04
N ALA A 233 8.43 20.13 -8.11
CA ALA A 233 8.81 20.55 -6.77
C ALA A 233 10.03 21.49 -6.78
N LEU A 234 11.03 21.18 -7.62
CA LEU A 234 12.21 22.03 -7.82
C LEU A 234 11.86 23.36 -8.52
N ALA A 235 11.02 23.33 -9.54
CA ALA A 235 10.56 24.53 -10.23
C ALA A 235 9.80 25.49 -9.28
N ARG A 236 8.96 24.93 -8.41
CA ARG A 236 8.27 25.72 -7.37
C ARG A 236 9.23 26.29 -6.32
N ARG A 237 10.25 25.51 -5.93
CA ARG A 237 11.25 25.95 -4.94
C ARG A 237 12.24 26.98 -5.50
N PHE A 238 12.53 26.90 -6.79
CA PHE A 238 13.50 27.76 -7.49
C PHE A 238 12.90 28.42 -8.73
N PRO A 239 12.02 29.41 -8.56
CA PRO A 239 11.26 29.98 -9.69
C PRO A 239 12.12 30.69 -10.74
N LEU A 240 13.35 31.06 -10.43
CA LEU A 240 14.29 31.65 -11.37
C LEU A 240 15.15 30.63 -12.09
N ALA A 241 15.19 29.38 -11.60
CA ALA A 241 16.02 28.33 -12.18
C ALA A 241 15.35 27.69 -13.42
N LYS A 242 16.18 27.27 -14.36
CA LYS A 242 15.74 26.41 -15.47
C LYS A 242 15.73 24.95 -14.98
N VAL A 243 14.55 24.38 -14.75
CA VAL A 243 14.39 22.97 -14.38
C VAL A 243 13.92 22.17 -15.58
N VAL A 244 14.63 21.09 -15.92
CA VAL A 244 14.32 20.24 -17.09
C VAL A 244 14.28 18.78 -16.65
N GLY A 245 13.21 18.07 -16.99
CA GLY A 245 13.08 16.62 -16.81
C GLY A 245 13.32 15.88 -18.12
N PHE A 246 13.99 14.75 -18.05
CA PHE A 246 14.17 13.79 -19.14
C PHE A 246 13.61 12.44 -18.73
N GLU A 247 12.78 11.85 -19.59
CA GLU A 247 12.14 10.57 -19.34
C GLU A 247 12.00 9.81 -20.67
N VAL A 248 12.19 8.50 -20.65
CA VAL A 248 12.08 7.63 -21.83
C VAL A 248 10.66 7.09 -22.03
N SER A 249 9.85 7.06 -20.98
CA SER A 249 8.46 6.59 -21.04
C SER A 249 7.52 7.72 -21.45
N ASP A 250 6.90 7.59 -22.62
CA ASP A 250 5.87 8.54 -23.07
C ASP A 250 4.66 8.57 -22.14
N THR A 251 4.32 7.43 -21.54
CA THR A 251 3.25 7.31 -20.53
C THR A 251 3.55 8.15 -19.31
N ALA A 252 4.76 8.06 -18.76
CA ALA A 252 5.18 8.87 -17.63
C ALA A 252 5.25 10.35 -17.96
N LEU A 253 5.76 10.71 -19.16
CA LEU A 253 5.75 12.11 -19.65
C LEU A 253 4.34 12.67 -19.82
N ALA A 254 3.37 11.86 -20.24
CA ALA A 254 1.98 12.29 -20.32
C ALA A 254 1.41 12.64 -18.93
N VAL A 255 1.76 11.87 -17.89
CA VAL A 255 1.41 12.19 -16.50
C VAL A 255 2.08 13.50 -16.07
N ALA A 256 3.37 13.68 -16.34
CA ALA A 256 4.11 14.91 -16.01
C ALA A 256 3.48 16.15 -16.65
N ARG A 257 3.13 16.07 -17.94
CA ARG A 257 2.48 17.17 -18.69
C ARG A 257 1.11 17.54 -18.11
N LYS A 258 0.30 16.55 -17.71
CA LYS A 258 -0.99 16.81 -17.05
C LYS A 258 -0.86 17.51 -15.70
N ARG A 259 0.24 17.32 -15.00
CA ARG A 259 0.51 17.97 -13.69
C ARG A 259 1.04 19.40 -13.85
N LEU A 260 1.60 19.73 -15.01
CA LEU A 260 2.11 21.06 -15.33
C LEU A 260 1.04 22.00 -15.88
N ALA A 261 -0.04 21.45 -16.46
CA ALA A 261 -1.19 22.18 -16.98
C ALA A 261 -2.12 22.66 -15.86
#